data_b580984425ec27c43b2caec18c7393b9
#
_entry.id   b580984425ec27c43b2caec18c7393b9
#
_cell.length_a   1.000
_cell.length_b   1.000
_cell.length_c   1.000
_cell.angle_alpha   90.00
_cell.angle_beta   90.00
_cell.angle_gamma   90.00
#
_symmetry.space_group_name_H-M   'P 1'
#
loop_
_entity.id
_entity.type
_entity.pdbx_description
1 polymer ?
#
loop_
_entity_poly.entity_id
_entity_poly.type
_entity_poly.pdbx_seq_one_letter_code
_entity_poly.pdbx_strand_id
1 'polypeptide(L)'
;MNYRQAYELSLRDPEQFWGDAATRITWRKPPSKILDDTEAPFYRWFSDGVLNTCENALDRHVSAGNGQRPALIYDSPVTSTQRIYTYEELRQQTALFAGALQSLGVGKGDRVIIYMPMIPEAVIAMLACARIGAVHSVVFGGFAARELAIRIDAARPKVVVSASCGIEPTRVVEYKPLLDQAVDMAEHRPERCVILQRPEAEAAIQEPRDIEWTTLMSSASPADCVPVAATDPLYVLYTSGTTAKPKGVVRDNGGHAVALHWSMENIYDIGPGEVWWAASDVGWVVGHSYIVYAPLIVGATTILYEGKPVGTPDAGAFWRVVEQHGVNSLFTAPTAIRAIKKEDPDGKFVGSFDMSTLKTLFLAGERLDPDTWHWATDKLAVPVIDHWWQTETGWPIAANPYGMEPMPIKPGSPTVAMPGYDVRALDDQGHEVPPGKEGALCIKLPLPPGTLPTLWQDDDRFVSAYLEQFDGFYLTGDEGHVDEDGYLYVMGRTDDVINVAGHRLSTGTMEAVIAAHPAVAECAVIGVNDDVKGQVPRGFVVLKAGAAIDTDRLREELVRSVREQIGAIASLREVDVVPALPKTRSGKILRRTMRAVVEGRDEPVPSTIEDPSVLTALRSGA
;
A
#
# COMPACT_ATOMS: atom_id res chain seq x y z
N MET A 1 5.24 27.74 6.27
CA MET A 1 6.52 27.14 6.72
C MET A 1 7.10 26.42 5.52
N ASN A 2 8.38 26.61 5.18
CA ASN A 2 9.00 25.82 4.10
C ASN A 2 9.40 24.43 4.60
N TYR A 3 9.75 23.51 3.68
CA TYR A 3 10.08 22.12 4.04
C TYR A 3 11.16 22.04 5.13
N ARG A 4 12.28 22.76 4.97
CA ARG A 4 13.42 22.70 5.90
C ARG A 4 13.01 23.13 7.33
N GLN A 5 12.25 24.22 7.44
CA GLN A 5 11.75 24.71 8.74
C GLN A 5 10.81 23.69 9.40
N ALA A 6 9.92 23.07 8.60
CA ALA A 6 9.00 22.05 9.09
C ALA A 6 9.75 20.80 9.54
N TYR A 7 10.72 20.34 8.74
CA TYR A 7 11.52 19.15 9.06
C TYR A 7 12.34 19.37 10.34
N GLU A 8 13.09 20.48 10.43
CA GLU A 8 13.88 20.80 11.63
C GLU A 8 12.99 20.97 12.89
N LEU A 9 11.82 21.60 12.77
CA LEU A 9 10.88 21.76 13.89
C LEU A 9 10.32 20.40 14.32
N SER A 10 9.92 19.56 13.39
CA SER A 10 9.33 18.24 13.68
C SER A 10 10.27 17.31 14.43
N LEU A 11 11.59 17.46 14.25
CA LEU A 11 12.60 16.66 14.96
C LEU A 11 13.03 17.30 16.29
N ARG A 12 13.09 18.64 16.35
CA ARG A 12 13.53 19.35 17.54
C ARG A 12 12.43 19.48 18.59
N ASP A 13 11.20 19.73 18.15
CA ASP A 13 10.03 19.94 18.99
C ASP A 13 8.79 19.26 18.36
N PRO A 14 8.75 17.91 18.39
CA PRO A 14 7.68 17.15 17.77
C PRO A 14 6.30 17.44 18.40
N GLU A 15 6.26 17.81 19.68
CA GLU A 15 5.00 18.15 20.36
C GLU A 15 4.40 19.44 19.80
N GLN A 16 5.21 20.47 19.56
CA GLN A 16 4.74 21.71 18.92
C GLN A 16 4.28 21.41 17.49
N PHE A 17 5.11 20.74 16.68
CA PHE A 17 4.81 20.48 15.28
C PHE A 17 3.52 19.69 15.08
N TRP A 18 3.39 18.56 15.78
CA TRP A 18 2.21 17.70 15.65
C TRP A 18 1.00 18.23 16.43
N GLY A 19 1.22 19.01 17.48
CA GLY A 19 0.15 19.76 18.17
C GLY A 19 -0.51 20.78 17.23
N ASP A 20 0.28 21.52 16.47
CA ASP A 20 -0.22 22.46 15.46
C ASP A 20 -0.99 21.70 14.34
N ALA A 21 -0.44 20.59 13.83
CA ALA A 21 -1.11 19.75 12.84
C ALA A 21 -2.45 19.18 13.36
N ALA A 22 -2.52 18.80 14.63
CA ALA A 22 -3.72 18.26 15.27
C ALA A 22 -4.89 19.26 15.31
N THR A 23 -4.64 20.57 15.20
CA THR A 23 -5.71 21.59 15.14
C THR A 23 -6.60 21.47 13.92
N ARG A 24 -6.16 20.74 12.89
CA ARG A 24 -6.91 20.49 11.64
C ARG A 24 -7.95 19.37 11.78
N ILE A 25 -7.92 18.63 12.88
CA ILE A 25 -8.82 17.52 13.18
C ILE A 25 -9.93 18.00 14.13
N THR A 26 -11.14 17.50 13.95
CA THR A 26 -12.26 17.73 14.85
C THR A 26 -12.15 16.77 16.02
N TRP A 27 -11.86 17.29 17.19
CA TRP A 27 -11.78 16.56 18.45
C TRP A 27 -13.04 16.77 19.28
N ARG A 28 -13.54 15.72 19.91
CA ARG A 28 -14.56 15.82 20.97
C ARG A 28 -13.93 16.28 22.29
N LYS A 29 -12.71 15.83 22.54
CA LYS A 29 -11.80 16.35 23.57
C LYS A 29 -10.43 16.56 22.92
N PRO A 30 -9.99 17.81 22.71
CA PRO A 30 -8.66 18.09 22.20
C PRO A 30 -7.57 17.48 23.08
N PRO A 31 -6.47 16.94 22.52
CA PRO A 31 -5.37 16.42 23.32
C PRO A 31 -4.62 17.54 24.02
N SER A 32 -4.26 17.32 25.27
CA SER A 32 -3.31 18.15 26.03
C SER A 32 -1.93 17.53 26.10
N LYS A 33 -1.83 16.22 25.95
CA LYS A 33 -0.58 15.46 25.84
C LYS A 33 -0.39 15.00 24.38
N ILE A 34 0.53 15.64 23.70
CA ILE A 34 0.78 15.40 22.27
C ILE A 34 1.59 14.13 22.08
N LEU A 35 2.74 13.99 22.76
CA LEU A 35 3.56 12.80 22.77
C LEU A 35 3.63 12.23 24.18
N ASP A 36 3.35 10.94 24.32
CA ASP A 36 3.53 10.16 25.53
C ASP A 36 4.65 9.14 25.33
N ASP A 37 5.78 9.36 25.96
CA ASP A 37 6.98 8.54 25.95
C ASP A 37 7.21 7.75 27.24
N THR A 38 6.26 7.78 28.17
CA THR A 38 6.39 7.14 29.50
C THR A 38 6.55 5.62 29.45
N GLU A 39 6.09 5.00 28.37
CA GLU A 39 6.20 3.56 28.14
C GLU A 39 7.11 3.23 26.92
N ALA A 40 8.13 4.08 26.64
CA ALA A 40 9.06 3.80 25.56
C ALA A 40 9.58 2.35 25.59
N PRO A 41 9.71 1.67 24.46
CA PRO A 41 9.62 2.16 23.10
C PRO A 41 8.18 2.22 22.50
N PHE A 42 7.14 2.05 23.31
CA PHE A 42 5.74 2.13 22.90
C PHE A 42 5.24 3.56 23.01
N TYR A 43 5.63 4.41 22.07
CA TYR A 43 5.22 5.82 22.01
C TYR A 43 3.74 5.95 21.65
N ARG A 44 3.05 6.92 22.29
CA ARG A 44 1.63 7.20 22.03
C ARG A 44 1.45 8.66 21.68
N TRP A 45 0.77 8.91 20.58
CA TRP A 45 0.43 10.27 20.16
C TRP A 45 -0.98 10.65 20.59
N PHE A 46 -1.15 11.90 21.06
CA PHE A 46 -2.44 12.46 21.44
C PHE A 46 -3.17 11.65 22.53
N SER A 47 -2.45 11.10 23.49
CA SER A 47 -2.90 10.01 24.37
C SER A 47 -4.15 10.30 25.20
N ASP A 48 -4.47 11.58 25.51
CA ASP A 48 -5.68 12.00 26.23
C ASP A 48 -6.76 12.62 25.32
N GLY A 49 -6.54 12.63 23.99
CA GLY A 49 -7.47 13.10 22.98
C GLY A 49 -8.63 12.14 22.75
N VAL A 50 -9.81 12.67 22.39
CA VAL A 50 -11.00 11.90 22.03
C VAL A 50 -11.58 12.43 20.71
N LEU A 51 -11.82 11.54 19.76
CA LEU A 51 -12.38 11.87 18.44
C LEU A 51 -13.29 10.75 17.93
N ASN A 52 -13.68 10.84 16.67
CA ASN A 52 -14.15 9.73 15.85
C ASN A 52 -13.62 9.92 14.41
N THR A 53 -12.98 8.92 13.85
CA THR A 53 -12.39 9.03 12.51
C THR A 53 -13.45 9.16 11.42
N CYS A 54 -14.59 8.46 11.52
CA CYS A 54 -15.70 8.61 10.56
C CYS A 54 -16.33 10.00 10.64
N GLU A 55 -16.48 10.58 11.83
CA GLU A 55 -16.96 11.95 12.02
C GLU A 55 -16.04 12.95 11.29
N ASN A 56 -14.73 12.75 11.36
CA ASN A 56 -13.75 13.57 10.64
C ASN A 56 -13.79 13.35 9.14
N ALA A 57 -14.10 12.14 8.67
CA ALA A 57 -14.18 11.83 7.27
C ALA A 57 -15.48 12.30 6.60
N LEU A 58 -16.61 12.32 7.32
CA LEU A 58 -17.92 12.57 6.73
C LEU A 58 -18.72 13.68 7.45
N ASP A 59 -19.05 13.49 8.72
CA ASP A 59 -20.05 14.31 9.43
C ASP A 59 -19.63 15.78 9.53
N ARG A 60 -18.35 16.08 9.75
CA ARG A 60 -17.86 17.46 9.83
C ARG A 60 -18.06 18.23 8.52
N HIS A 61 -17.92 17.56 7.37
CA HIS A 61 -18.11 18.19 6.07
C HIS A 61 -19.57 18.47 5.80
N VAL A 62 -20.47 17.55 6.15
CA VAL A 62 -21.91 17.76 6.07
C VAL A 62 -22.34 18.91 6.98
N SER A 63 -21.87 18.92 8.23
CA SER A 63 -22.17 19.97 9.21
C SER A 63 -21.63 21.35 8.80
N ALA A 64 -20.55 21.38 8.02
CA ALA A 64 -19.98 22.60 7.44
C ALA A 64 -20.71 23.06 6.14
N GLY A 65 -21.81 22.41 5.76
CA GLY A 65 -22.60 22.77 4.56
C GLY A 65 -22.07 22.20 3.24
N ASN A 66 -21.11 21.27 3.30
CA ASN A 66 -20.48 20.66 2.12
C ASN A 66 -21.10 19.29 1.76
N GLY A 67 -22.24 18.93 2.33
CA GLY A 67 -22.87 17.61 2.17
C GLY A 67 -23.19 17.23 0.72
N GLN A 68 -23.39 18.19 -0.18
CA GLN A 68 -23.69 17.94 -1.59
C GLN A 68 -22.43 17.79 -2.48
N ARG A 69 -21.24 17.98 -1.93
CA ARG A 69 -20.01 17.73 -2.70
C ARG A 69 -19.82 16.23 -2.94
N PRO A 70 -19.31 15.81 -4.12
CA PRO A 70 -18.88 14.44 -4.33
C PRO A 70 -17.85 14.01 -3.28
N ALA A 71 -18.09 12.88 -2.65
CA ALA A 71 -17.17 12.25 -1.69
C ALA A 71 -16.48 11.04 -2.30
N LEU A 72 -17.27 10.16 -2.95
CA LEU A 72 -16.79 8.91 -3.52
C LEU A 72 -17.35 8.75 -4.94
N ILE A 73 -16.49 8.56 -5.91
CA ILE A 73 -16.84 8.16 -7.27
C ILE A 73 -16.50 6.67 -7.42
N TYR A 74 -17.51 5.85 -7.64
CA TYR A 74 -17.33 4.46 -8.02
C TYR A 74 -17.31 4.36 -9.53
N ASP A 75 -16.26 3.75 -10.09
CA ASP A 75 -16.10 3.50 -11.52
C ASP A 75 -15.71 2.04 -11.74
N SER A 76 -16.61 1.26 -12.33
CA SER A 76 -16.42 -0.16 -12.60
C SER A 76 -16.57 -0.44 -14.10
N PRO A 77 -15.47 -0.51 -14.86
CA PRO A 77 -15.53 -0.94 -16.25
C PRO A 77 -15.92 -2.42 -16.42
N VAL A 78 -15.70 -3.25 -15.38
CA VAL A 78 -16.06 -4.68 -15.44
C VAL A 78 -17.55 -4.94 -15.30
N THR A 79 -18.30 -4.01 -14.68
CA THR A 79 -19.78 -4.06 -14.62
C THR A 79 -20.45 -2.97 -15.46
N SER A 80 -19.66 -2.11 -16.10
CA SER A 80 -20.17 -0.91 -16.80
C SER A 80 -21.00 -0.01 -15.89
N THR A 81 -20.62 0.10 -14.61
CA THR A 81 -21.36 0.86 -13.60
C THR A 81 -20.53 2.05 -13.14
N GLN A 82 -21.17 3.22 -13.06
CA GLN A 82 -20.61 4.41 -12.42
C GLN A 82 -21.62 4.99 -11.45
N ARG A 83 -21.14 5.41 -10.27
CA ARG A 83 -21.97 6.05 -9.26
C ARG A 83 -21.18 7.09 -8.47
N ILE A 84 -21.78 8.24 -8.25
CA ILE A 84 -21.23 9.28 -7.40
C ILE A 84 -22.03 9.30 -6.11
N TYR A 85 -21.33 9.26 -4.98
CA TYR A 85 -21.89 9.46 -3.65
C TYR A 85 -21.47 10.85 -3.18
N THR A 86 -22.42 11.68 -2.78
CA THR A 86 -22.13 12.91 -2.04
C THR A 86 -21.68 12.59 -0.61
N TYR A 87 -21.08 13.58 0.09
CA TYR A 87 -20.75 13.41 1.50
C TYR A 87 -21.97 13.05 2.34
N GLU A 88 -23.13 13.66 2.05
CA GLU A 88 -24.39 13.36 2.75
C GLU A 88 -24.87 11.93 2.48
N GLU A 89 -24.87 11.50 1.22
CA GLU A 89 -25.30 10.14 0.85
C GLU A 89 -24.36 9.09 1.46
N LEU A 90 -23.04 9.30 1.38
CA LEU A 90 -22.06 8.37 1.94
C LEU A 90 -22.19 8.31 3.48
N ARG A 91 -22.40 9.46 4.16
CA ARG A 91 -22.66 9.54 5.58
C ARG A 91 -23.92 8.74 5.95
N GLN A 92 -25.00 8.90 5.22
CA GLN A 92 -26.28 8.21 5.48
C GLN A 92 -26.12 6.69 5.34
N GLN A 93 -25.52 6.21 4.25
CA GLN A 93 -25.28 4.78 4.03
C GLN A 93 -24.35 4.20 5.11
N THR A 94 -23.30 4.94 5.47
CA THR A 94 -22.36 4.55 6.54
C THR A 94 -23.06 4.48 7.90
N ALA A 95 -23.87 5.47 8.25
CA ALA A 95 -24.61 5.48 9.52
C ALA A 95 -25.61 4.33 9.61
N LEU A 96 -26.28 4.02 8.49
CA LEU A 96 -27.23 2.92 8.41
C LEU A 96 -26.54 1.56 8.58
N PHE A 97 -25.42 1.33 7.87
CA PHE A 97 -24.66 0.09 8.02
C PHE A 97 -24.00 -0.04 9.41
N ALA A 98 -23.59 1.06 10.00
CA ALA A 98 -23.10 1.10 11.39
C ALA A 98 -24.16 0.62 12.38
N GLY A 99 -25.41 1.09 12.22
CA GLY A 99 -26.54 0.59 13.02
C GLY A 99 -26.89 -0.86 12.73
N ALA A 100 -26.73 -1.31 11.48
CA ALA A 100 -26.84 -2.70 11.11
C ALA A 100 -25.82 -3.58 11.86
N LEU A 101 -24.55 -3.17 11.91
CA LEU A 101 -23.52 -3.86 12.69
C LEU A 101 -23.84 -3.87 14.19
N GLN A 102 -24.35 -2.76 14.75
CA GLN A 102 -24.78 -2.71 16.15
C GLN A 102 -25.94 -3.69 16.44
N SER A 103 -26.88 -3.87 15.50
CA SER A 103 -27.97 -4.85 15.65
C SER A 103 -27.47 -6.30 15.70
N LEU A 104 -26.27 -6.55 15.14
CA LEU A 104 -25.56 -7.84 15.25
C LEU A 104 -24.67 -7.91 16.50
N GLY A 105 -24.77 -6.93 17.40
CA GLY A 105 -24.03 -6.88 18.65
C GLY A 105 -22.58 -6.36 18.50
N VAL A 106 -22.19 -5.78 17.36
CA VAL A 106 -20.87 -5.17 17.19
C VAL A 106 -20.83 -3.82 17.91
N GLY A 107 -19.81 -3.62 18.73
CA GLY A 107 -19.58 -2.39 19.48
C GLY A 107 -18.13 -1.96 19.44
N LYS A 108 -17.82 -0.92 20.26
CA LYS A 108 -16.45 -0.39 20.39
C LYS A 108 -15.47 -1.50 20.79
N GLY A 109 -14.36 -1.61 20.03
CA GLY A 109 -13.30 -2.60 20.26
C GLY A 109 -13.57 -3.99 19.69
N ASP A 110 -14.80 -4.31 19.24
CA ASP A 110 -15.06 -5.54 18.50
C ASP A 110 -14.39 -5.52 17.13
N ARG A 111 -13.98 -6.68 16.62
CA ARG A 111 -13.35 -6.81 15.31
C ARG A 111 -14.35 -7.22 14.26
N VAL A 112 -14.21 -6.63 13.08
CA VAL A 112 -14.97 -6.97 11.87
C VAL A 112 -13.97 -7.23 10.74
N ILE A 113 -14.05 -8.40 10.11
CA ILE A 113 -13.32 -8.66 8.86
C ILE A 113 -14.16 -8.19 7.67
N ILE A 114 -13.51 -7.52 6.72
CA ILE A 114 -14.09 -7.09 5.46
C ILE A 114 -13.35 -7.84 4.34
N TYR A 115 -14.04 -8.77 3.67
CA TYR A 115 -13.53 -9.56 2.56
C TYR A 115 -14.40 -9.29 1.32
N MET A 116 -14.14 -8.15 0.68
CA MET A 116 -14.96 -7.61 -0.41
C MET A 116 -14.09 -7.17 -1.59
N PRO A 117 -14.64 -7.12 -2.82
CA PRO A 117 -13.97 -6.50 -3.97
C PRO A 117 -14.00 -4.97 -3.84
N MET A 118 -13.48 -4.27 -4.86
CA MET A 118 -13.40 -2.81 -4.93
C MET A 118 -14.77 -2.18 -5.23
N ILE A 119 -15.70 -2.27 -4.29
CA ILE A 119 -17.09 -1.76 -4.37
C ILE A 119 -17.39 -0.79 -3.23
N PRO A 120 -18.37 0.13 -3.41
CA PRO A 120 -18.70 1.14 -2.39
C PRO A 120 -19.02 0.57 -1.01
N GLU A 121 -19.60 -0.62 -0.95
CA GLU A 121 -19.96 -1.29 0.30
C GLU A 121 -18.74 -1.66 1.14
N ALA A 122 -17.57 -1.89 0.52
CA ALA A 122 -16.32 -2.08 1.26
C ALA A 122 -15.92 -0.80 1.99
N VAL A 123 -16.00 0.36 1.32
CA VAL A 123 -15.72 1.67 1.91
C VAL A 123 -16.74 2.01 3.02
N ILE A 124 -18.02 1.74 2.77
CA ILE A 124 -19.10 1.93 3.75
C ILE A 124 -18.85 1.07 4.98
N ALA A 125 -18.43 -0.20 4.81
CA ALA A 125 -18.15 -1.09 5.93
C ALA A 125 -16.94 -0.62 6.77
N MET A 126 -15.86 -0.13 6.14
CA MET A 126 -14.70 0.43 6.84
C MET A 126 -15.10 1.66 7.68
N LEU A 127 -15.81 2.59 7.07
CA LEU A 127 -16.29 3.82 7.73
C LEU A 127 -17.33 3.53 8.82
N ALA A 128 -18.21 2.54 8.63
CA ALA A 128 -19.19 2.11 9.62
C ALA A 128 -18.53 1.52 10.88
N CYS A 129 -17.48 0.71 10.71
CA CYS A 129 -16.68 0.23 11.83
C CYS A 129 -16.04 1.40 12.59
N ALA A 130 -15.40 2.33 11.88
CA ALA A 130 -14.83 3.54 12.48
C ALA A 130 -15.89 4.37 13.22
N ARG A 131 -17.12 4.47 12.68
CA ARG A 131 -18.23 5.21 13.26
C ARG A 131 -18.62 4.72 14.63
N ILE A 132 -18.68 3.41 14.83
CA ILE A 132 -19.06 2.80 16.13
C ILE A 132 -17.87 2.40 17.00
N GLY A 133 -16.64 2.75 16.58
CA GLY A 133 -15.41 2.42 17.32
C GLY A 133 -15.03 0.95 17.25
N ALA A 134 -15.58 0.19 16.31
CA ALA A 134 -15.15 -1.17 16.02
C ALA A 134 -13.83 -1.17 15.22
N VAL A 135 -13.05 -2.22 15.37
CA VAL A 135 -11.76 -2.40 14.71
C VAL A 135 -11.96 -3.21 13.44
N HIS A 136 -11.77 -2.61 12.27
CA HIS A 136 -11.87 -3.38 11.03
C HIS A 136 -10.53 -4.03 10.62
N SER A 137 -10.63 -5.12 9.89
CA SER A 137 -9.50 -5.76 9.21
C SER A 137 -9.92 -6.12 7.81
N VAL A 138 -9.41 -5.40 6.82
CA VAL A 138 -9.72 -5.67 5.42
C VAL A 138 -8.80 -6.76 4.92
N VAL A 139 -9.38 -7.79 4.31
CA VAL A 139 -8.68 -8.88 3.67
C VAL A 139 -8.84 -8.74 2.16
N PHE A 140 -7.73 -8.74 1.44
CA PHE A 140 -7.75 -8.61 -0.02
C PHE A 140 -8.67 -9.65 -0.65
N GLY A 141 -9.63 -9.20 -1.46
CA GLY A 141 -10.69 -10.03 -2.03
C GLY A 141 -10.25 -11.16 -2.96
N GLY A 142 -9.00 -11.15 -3.37
CA GLY A 142 -8.42 -12.23 -4.16
C GLY A 142 -7.72 -13.34 -3.34
N PHE A 143 -7.71 -13.27 -2.00
CA PHE A 143 -7.02 -14.29 -1.20
C PHE A 143 -7.80 -15.59 -1.15
N ALA A 144 -7.05 -16.72 -1.14
CA ALA A 144 -7.60 -18.05 -0.96
C ALA A 144 -8.17 -18.25 0.45
N ALA A 145 -9.04 -19.25 0.60
CA ALA A 145 -9.72 -19.56 1.86
C ALA A 145 -8.77 -19.71 3.06
N ARG A 146 -7.60 -20.34 2.87
CA ARG A 146 -6.59 -20.51 3.93
C ARG A 146 -6.08 -19.17 4.47
N GLU A 147 -5.82 -18.20 3.59
CA GLU A 147 -5.33 -16.87 3.99
C GLU A 147 -6.40 -16.09 4.78
N LEU A 148 -7.66 -16.24 4.39
CA LEU A 148 -8.78 -15.67 5.12
C LEU A 148 -8.95 -16.38 6.49
N ALA A 149 -8.84 -17.70 6.56
CA ALA A 149 -8.92 -18.48 7.80
C ALA A 149 -7.87 -18.04 8.83
N ILE A 150 -6.61 -17.91 8.41
CA ILE A 150 -5.52 -17.43 9.28
C ILE A 150 -5.82 -16.03 9.85
N ARG A 151 -6.44 -15.14 9.06
CA ARG A 151 -6.82 -13.80 9.52
C ARG A 151 -8.05 -13.81 10.42
N ILE A 152 -8.99 -14.72 10.20
CA ILE A 152 -10.13 -14.97 11.10
C ILE A 152 -9.61 -15.40 12.47
N ASP A 153 -8.67 -16.35 12.52
CA ASP A 153 -8.08 -16.82 13.78
C ASP A 153 -7.27 -15.72 14.49
N ALA A 154 -6.53 -14.93 13.73
CA ALA A 154 -5.68 -13.85 14.28
C ALA A 154 -6.51 -12.66 14.78
N ALA A 155 -7.52 -12.21 14.01
CA ALA A 155 -8.36 -11.06 14.38
C ALA A 155 -9.49 -11.43 15.35
N ARG A 156 -9.97 -12.70 15.32
CA ARG A 156 -11.13 -13.18 16.06
C ARG A 156 -12.35 -12.28 15.87
N PRO A 157 -12.82 -12.08 14.62
CA PRO A 157 -13.90 -11.15 14.33
C PRO A 157 -15.24 -11.66 14.86
N LYS A 158 -16.09 -10.72 15.27
CA LYS A 158 -17.48 -11.00 15.62
C LYS A 158 -18.33 -11.19 14.37
N VAL A 159 -18.07 -10.36 13.35
CA VAL A 159 -18.75 -10.36 12.07
C VAL A 159 -17.72 -10.38 10.93
N VAL A 160 -18.04 -11.13 9.87
CA VAL A 160 -17.35 -11.04 8.56
C VAL A 160 -18.31 -10.42 7.56
N VAL A 161 -17.87 -9.39 6.86
CA VAL A 161 -18.61 -8.75 5.77
C VAL A 161 -17.99 -9.17 4.45
N SER A 162 -18.80 -9.70 3.53
CA SER A 162 -18.32 -10.19 2.23
C SER A 162 -19.32 -9.90 1.11
N ALA A 163 -18.93 -10.20 -0.12
CA ALA A 163 -19.80 -10.21 -1.29
C ALA A 163 -19.94 -11.64 -1.82
N SER A 164 -20.96 -11.87 -2.65
CA SER A 164 -21.15 -13.15 -3.33
C SER A 164 -19.99 -13.44 -4.30
N CYS A 165 -19.52 -12.42 -5.02
CA CYS A 165 -18.41 -12.54 -5.98
C CYS A 165 -17.62 -11.26 -6.15
N GLY A 166 -16.41 -11.39 -6.70
CA GLY A 166 -15.60 -10.34 -7.31
C GLY A 166 -15.50 -10.58 -8.83
N ILE A 167 -15.19 -9.53 -9.58
CA ILE A 167 -15.10 -9.60 -11.04
C ILE A 167 -13.68 -9.22 -11.45
N GLU A 168 -13.01 -10.13 -12.14
CA GLU A 168 -11.75 -9.89 -12.84
C GLU A 168 -12.01 -9.76 -14.36
N PRO A 169 -11.11 -9.18 -15.14
CA PRO A 169 -11.36 -8.93 -16.58
C PRO A 169 -11.80 -10.16 -17.38
N THR A 170 -11.36 -11.35 -16.97
CA THR A 170 -11.60 -12.61 -17.71
C THR A 170 -12.47 -13.61 -16.97
N ARG A 171 -12.83 -13.36 -15.70
CA ARG A 171 -13.59 -14.32 -14.89
C ARG A 171 -14.32 -13.68 -13.72
N VAL A 172 -15.37 -14.34 -13.27
CA VAL A 172 -16.02 -14.08 -11.98
C VAL A 172 -15.36 -14.98 -10.92
N VAL A 173 -15.03 -14.40 -9.77
CA VAL A 173 -14.46 -15.11 -8.62
C VAL A 173 -15.54 -15.19 -7.54
N GLU A 174 -16.03 -16.37 -7.25
CA GLU A 174 -17.03 -16.60 -6.21
C GLU A 174 -16.38 -16.49 -4.82
N TYR A 175 -16.73 -15.44 -4.07
CA TYR A 175 -16.17 -15.21 -2.72
C TYR A 175 -16.84 -16.05 -1.64
N LYS A 176 -18.15 -16.31 -1.78
CA LYS A 176 -18.88 -17.04 -0.76
C LYS A 176 -18.36 -18.47 -0.52
N PRO A 177 -18.04 -19.29 -1.54
CA PRO A 177 -17.41 -20.58 -1.32
C PRO A 177 -16.06 -20.50 -0.62
N LEU A 178 -15.24 -19.44 -0.92
CA LEU A 178 -13.96 -19.21 -0.26
C LEU A 178 -14.17 -18.82 1.22
N LEU A 179 -15.16 -17.98 1.50
CA LEU A 179 -15.54 -17.61 2.87
C LEU A 179 -16.01 -18.84 3.67
N ASP A 180 -16.87 -19.68 3.09
CA ASP A 180 -17.35 -20.89 3.75
C ASP A 180 -16.22 -21.84 4.12
N GLN A 181 -15.32 -22.10 3.16
CA GLN A 181 -14.11 -22.89 3.40
C GLN A 181 -13.22 -22.27 4.49
N ALA A 182 -13.04 -20.94 4.46
CA ALA A 182 -12.23 -20.25 5.45
C ALA A 182 -12.82 -20.36 6.86
N VAL A 183 -14.13 -20.19 7.01
CA VAL A 183 -14.84 -20.36 8.29
C VAL A 183 -14.75 -21.81 8.78
N ASP A 184 -14.80 -22.79 7.87
CA ASP A 184 -14.65 -24.21 8.24
C ASP A 184 -13.23 -24.57 8.66
N MET A 185 -12.21 -23.94 8.06
CA MET A 185 -10.81 -24.15 8.40
C MET A 185 -10.39 -23.44 9.69
N ALA A 186 -11.00 -22.29 10.01
CA ALA A 186 -10.64 -21.47 11.15
C ALA A 186 -11.04 -22.11 12.48
N GLU A 187 -10.22 -21.93 13.52
CA GLU A 187 -10.54 -22.30 14.90
C GLU A 187 -11.62 -21.37 15.48
N HIS A 188 -11.49 -20.07 15.19
CA HIS A 188 -12.49 -19.09 15.58
C HIS A 188 -13.68 -19.07 14.62
N ARG A 189 -14.90 -19.09 15.18
CA ARG A 189 -16.15 -19.02 14.41
C ARG A 189 -16.76 -17.63 14.53
N PRO A 190 -16.85 -16.84 13.44
CA PRO A 190 -17.60 -15.58 13.45
C PRO A 190 -19.08 -15.84 13.81
N GLU A 191 -19.67 -14.95 14.59
CA GLU A 191 -21.07 -15.09 14.99
C GLU A 191 -22.02 -14.93 13.79
N ARG A 192 -21.67 -14.02 12.86
CA ARG A 192 -22.45 -13.73 11.65
C ARG A 192 -21.54 -13.42 10.45
N CYS A 193 -22.06 -13.70 9.26
CA CYS A 193 -21.50 -13.27 7.99
C CYS A 193 -22.53 -12.42 7.25
N VAL A 194 -22.18 -11.20 6.88
CA VAL A 194 -23.04 -10.31 6.06
C VAL A 194 -22.61 -10.42 4.61
N ILE A 195 -23.53 -10.82 3.73
CA ILE A 195 -23.24 -11.14 2.33
C ILE A 195 -23.97 -10.17 1.41
N LEU A 196 -23.21 -9.38 0.65
CA LEU A 196 -23.77 -8.59 -0.45
C LEU A 196 -23.94 -9.49 -1.68
N GLN A 197 -25.15 -9.60 -2.20
CA GLN A 197 -25.41 -10.30 -3.45
C GLN A 197 -25.03 -9.42 -4.64
N ARG A 198 -24.29 -9.98 -5.58
CA ARG A 198 -23.97 -9.37 -6.87
C ARG A 198 -24.61 -10.19 -7.99
N PRO A 199 -25.20 -9.52 -9.01
CA PRO A 199 -25.97 -10.21 -10.07
C PRO A 199 -25.11 -11.12 -10.96
N GLU A 200 -23.79 -10.91 -10.98
CA GLU A 200 -22.85 -11.70 -11.79
C GLU A 200 -22.65 -13.13 -11.28
N ALA A 201 -22.82 -13.33 -9.95
CA ALA A 201 -22.88 -14.65 -9.34
C ALA A 201 -23.54 -14.54 -7.96
N GLU A 202 -24.79 -14.94 -7.85
CA GLU A 202 -25.50 -15.00 -6.58
C GLU A 202 -25.00 -16.19 -5.74
N ALA A 203 -24.97 -16.00 -4.44
CA ALA A 203 -24.52 -17.01 -3.49
C ALA A 203 -25.65 -17.54 -2.61
N ALA A 204 -25.58 -18.82 -2.23
CA ALA A 204 -26.50 -19.39 -1.25
C ALA A 204 -26.24 -18.82 0.16
N ILE A 205 -27.30 -18.38 0.82
CA ILE A 205 -27.28 -17.87 2.20
C ILE A 205 -27.49 -19.04 3.16
N GLN A 206 -26.56 -19.25 4.09
CA GLN A 206 -26.59 -20.32 5.07
C GLN A 206 -27.09 -19.81 6.44
N GLU A 207 -28.40 -19.77 6.63
CA GLU A 207 -28.98 -19.38 7.92
C GLU A 207 -28.63 -20.38 9.05
N PRO A 208 -28.47 -19.91 10.29
CA PRO A 208 -28.62 -18.54 10.77
C PRO A 208 -27.32 -17.72 10.74
N ARG A 209 -26.19 -18.25 10.22
CA ARG A 209 -24.89 -17.61 10.19
C ARG A 209 -24.87 -16.42 9.24
N ASP A 210 -25.40 -16.63 8.03
CA ASP A 210 -25.34 -15.65 6.95
C ASP A 210 -26.59 -14.76 6.95
N ILE A 211 -26.38 -13.48 6.69
CA ILE A 211 -27.44 -12.49 6.54
C ILE A 211 -27.16 -11.71 5.26
N GLU A 212 -28.17 -11.59 4.41
CA GLU A 212 -28.05 -10.82 3.18
C GLU A 212 -28.00 -9.32 3.51
N TRP A 213 -27.07 -8.59 2.84
CA TRP A 213 -26.77 -7.17 3.09
C TRP A 213 -28.01 -6.28 2.99
N THR A 214 -28.79 -6.39 1.89
CA THR A 214 -29.95 -5.51 1.67
C THR A 214 -31.06 -5.78 2.66
N THR A 215 -31.24 -7.05 3.06
CA THR A 215 -32.17 -7.44 4.12
C THR A 215 -31.77 -6.83 5.47
N LEU A 216 -30.49 -6.92 5.82
CA LEU A 216 -29.98 -6.33 7.06
C LEU A 216 -30.13 -4.81 7.06
N MET A 217 -29.77 -4.14 5.96
CA MET A 217 -29.88 -2.69 5.79
C MET A 217 -31.34 -2.19 5.87
N SER A 218 -32.30 -2.97 5.34
CA SER A 218 -33.72 -2.58 5.34
C SER A 218 -34.33 -2.49 6.74
N SER A 219 -33.77 -3.20 7.70
CA SER A 219 -34.23 -3.25 9.10
C SER A 219 -33.40 -2.38 10.04
N ALA A 220 -32.30 -1.80 9.55
CA ALA A 220 -31.37 -1.03 10.36
C ALA A 220 -31.86 0.38 10.67
N SER A 221 -31.45 0.91 11.79
CA SER A 221 -31.55 2.33 12.14
C SER A 221 -30.17 2.98 12.10
N PRO A 222 -30.02 4.23 11.66
CA PRO A 222 -28.72 4.90 11.63
C PRO A 222 -28.08 4.99 13.01
N ALA A 223 -26.77 4.72 13.11
CA ALA A 223 -26.00 4.90 14.32
C ALA A 223 -25.25 6.23 14.34
N ASP A 224 -25.10 6.83 15.52
CA ASP A 224 -24.24 7.99 15.74
C ASP A 224 -22.76 7.61 15.85
N CYS A 225 -21.88 8.62 15.71
CA CYS A 225 -20.45 8.44 15.92
C CYS A 225 -20.13 8.24 17.40
N VAL A 226 -19.52 7.11 17.76
CA VAL A 226 -19.10 6.77 19.11
C VAL A 226 -17.75 7.45 19.42
N PRO A 227 -17.60 8.13 20.58
CA PRO A 227 -16.32 8.68 21.00
C PRO A 227 -15.29 7.57 21.24
N VAL A 228 -14.09 7.75 20.65
CA VAL A 228 -12.96 6.84 20.85
C VAL A 228 -11.75 7.62 21.34
N ALA A 229 -10.88 6.99 22.14
CA ALA A 229 -9.59 7.57 22.46
C ALA A 229 -8.73 7.65 21.21
N ALA A 230 -7.87 8.66 21.12
CA ALA A 230 -6.95 8.79 20.00
C ALA A 230 -6.06 7.55 19.81
N THR A 231 -5.74 6.87 20.89
CA THR A 231 -4.93 5.65 20.94
C THR A 231 -5.73 4.34 20.73
N ASP A 232 -7.07 4.41 20.68
CA ASP A 232 -7.87 3.22 20.36
C ASP A 232 -7.56 2.75 18.94
N PRO A 233 -7.48 1.42 18.69
CA PRO A 233 -7.27 0.89 17.35
C PRO A 233 -8.42 1.24 16.39
N LEU A 234 -8.07 1.76 15.21
CA LEU A 234 -9.00 1.97 14.10
C LEU A 234 -9.09 0.71 13.25
N TYR A 235 -7.93 0.15 12.91
CA TYR A 235 -7.86 -1.08 12.13
C TYR A 235 -6.63 -1.93 12.45
N VAL A 236 -6.68 -3.19 12.04
CA VAL A 236 -5.54 -4.11 12.02
C VAL A 236 -5.36 -4.63 10.60
N LEU A 237 -4.21 -4.34 9.99
CA LEU A 237 -3.87 -4.82 8.66
C LEU A 237 -2.81 -5.90 8.75
N TYR A 238 -3.16 -7.12 8.30
CA TYR A 238 -2.25 -8.26 8.34
C TYR A 238 -1.32 -8.31 7.14
N THR A 239 -0.01 -8.29 7.39
CA THR A 239 1.03 -8.45 6.37
C THR A 239 1.62 -9.85 6.41
N SER A 240 2.09 -10.35 5.25
CA SER A 240 2.87 -11.57 5.17
C SER A 240 4.23 -11.36 5.86
N GLY A 241 4.46 -12.08 6.96
CA GLY A 241 5.77 -12.11 7.62
C GLY A 241 6.68 -13.17 7.02
N THR A 242 7.97 -13.14 7.39
CA THR A 242 8.95 -14.21 7.11
C THR A 242 8.62 -15.52 7.84
N THR A 243 7.71 -15.48 8.81
CA THR A 243 7.17 -16.63 9.57
C THR A 243 5.76 -16.98 9.08
N ALA A 244 5.29 -18.20 9.39
CA ALA A 244 3.96 -18.68 9.00
C ALA A 244 2.79 -17.83 9.54
N LYS A 245 2.98 -17.11 10.67
CA LYS A 245 1.95 -16.27 11.29
C LYS A 245 2.05 -14.84 10.75
N PRO A 246 0.96 -14.26 10.19
CA PRO A 246 0.99 -12.87 9.70
C PRO A 246 1.20 -11.87 10.85
N LYS A 247 1.78 -10.71 10.52
CA LYS A 247 1.91 -9.59 11.46
C LYS A 247 0.66 -8.71 11.35
N GLY A 248 -0.04 -8.49 12.44
CA GLY A 248 -1.18 -7.58 12.50
C GLY A 248 -0.72 -6.15 12.83
N VAL A 249 -0.54 -5.33 11.82
CA VAL A 249 -0.15 -3.92 11.98
C VAL A 249 -1.34 -3.14 12.54
N VAL A 250 -1.19 -2.60 13.75
CA VAL A 250 -2.22 -1.77 14.39
C VAL A 250 -2.12 -0.34 13.89
N ARG A 251 -3.26 0.30 13.70
CA ARG A 251 -3.35 1.73 13.42
C ARG A 251 -4.32 2.38 14.41
N ASP A 252 -3.86 3.43 15.07
CA ASP A 252 -4.68 4.21 16.00
C ASP A 252 -5.58 5.23 15.27
N ASN A 253 -6.56 5.79 15.98
CA ASN A 253 -7.48 6.77 15.40
C ASN A 253 -6.84 8.17 15.29
N GLY A 254 -6.23 8.65 16.34
CA GLY A 254 -5.78 10.05 16.43
C GLY A 254 -4.55 10.34 15.60
N GLY A 255 -3.49 9.55 15.79
CA GLY A 255 -2.24 9.70 15.05
C GLY A 255 -2.45 9.55 13.55
N HIS A 256 -3.25 8.57 13.14
CA HIS A 256 -3.61 8.34 11.74
C HIS A 256 -4.38 9.53 11.13
N ALA A 257 -5.41 10.04 11.80
CA ALA A 257 -6.19 11.15 11.28
C ALA A 257 -5.34 12.42 11.09
N VAL A 258 -4.48 12.75 12.07
CA VAL A 258 -3.59 13.93 12.00
C VAL A 258 -2.56 13.78 10.88
N ALA A 259 -1.86 12.65 10.82
CA ALA A 259 -0.82 12.41 9.81
C ALA A 259 -1.39 12.39 8.38
N LEU A 260 -2.56 11.77 8.18
CA LEU A 260 -3.18 11.72 6.87
C LEU A 260 -3.67 13.09 6.39
N HIS A 261 -4.31 13.87 7.27
CA HIS A 261 -4.69 15.24 6.92
C HIS A 261 -3.45 16.05 6.51
N TRP A 262 -2.40 15.99 7.35
CA TRP A 262 -1.15 16.69 7.08
C TRP A 262 -0.52 16.27 5.75
N SER A 263 -0.48 14.97 5.44
CA SER A 263 0.14 14.45 4.22
C SER A 263 -0.61 14.86 2.95
N MET A 264 -1.96 14.91 2.98
CA MET A 264 -2.74 15.35 1.82
C MET A 264 -2.45 16.79 1.43
N GLU A 265 -2.37 17.68 2.39
CA GLU A 265 -2.08 19.10 2.13
C GLU A 265 -0.61 19.32 1.75
N ASN A 266 0.33 18.68 2.45
CA ASN A 266 1.75 19.05 2.38
C ASN A 266 2.60 18.19 1.43
N ILE A 267 2.20 16.93 1.19
CA ILE A 267 2.88 16.05 0.24
C ILE A 267 2.17 16.07 -1.11
N TYR A 268 0.84 15.86 -1.12
CA TYR A 268 0.09 15.62 -2.33
C TYR A 268 -0.54 16.89 -2.95
N ASP A 269 -0.55 18.02 -2.24
CA ASP A 269 -1.19 19.28 -2.65
C ASP A 269 -2.68 19.07 -3.01
N ILE A 270 -3.39 18.34 -2.14
CA ILE A 270 -4.81 18.03 -2.32
C ILE A 270 -5.60 18.59 -1.14
N GLY A 271 -6.62 19.37 -1.49
CA GLY A 271 -7.53 20.02 -0.56
C GLY A 271 -9.01 19.71 -0.83
N PRO A 272 -9.91 20.40 -0.08
CA PRO A 272 -11.34 20.18 -0.21
C PRO A 272 -11.88 20.44 -1.62
N GLY A 273 -12.62 19.49 -2.18
CA GLY A 273 -13.28 19.60 -3.49
C GLY A 273 -12.41 19.24 -4.69
N GLU A 274 -11.13 18.94 -4.48
CA GLU A 274 -10.27 18.36 -5.52
C GLU A 274 -10.53 16.87 -5.68
N VAL A 275 -10.23 16.33 -6.86
CA VAL A 275 -10.41 14.91 -7.16
C VAL A 275 -9.07 14.19 -7.05
N TRP A 276 -9.00 13.30 -6.11
CA TRP A 276 -7.85 12.45 -5.81
C TRP A 276 -8.14 11.01 -6.23
N TRP A 277 -7.19 10.37 -6.87
CA TRP A 277 -7.32 8.96 -7.22
C TRP A 277 -6.08 8.15 -6.82
N ALA A 278 -6.23 7.30 -5.81
CA ALA A 278 -5.28 6.24 -5.52
C ALA A 278 -5.74 4.95 -6.22
N ALA A 279 -5.12 4.64 -7.36
CA ALA A 279 -5.41 3.44 -8.15
C ALA A 279 -4.73 2.21 -7.52
N SER A 280 -5.32 1.74 -6.44
CA SER A 280 -4.88 0.60 -5.62
C SER A 280 -6.11 -0.16 -5.10
N ASP A 281 -5.94 -1.02 -4.10
CA ASP A 281 -7.00 -1.84 -3.52
C ASP A 281 -7.16 -1.55 -2.01
N VAL A 282 -8.41 -1.56 -1.52
CA VAL A 282 -8.74 -1.33 -0.09
C VAL A 282 -8.14 -2.38 0.84
N GLY A 283 -7.76 -3.55 0.32
CA GLY A 283 -7.06 -4.59 1.07
C GLY A 283 -5.59 -4.27 1.41
N TRP A 284 -5.04 -3.18 0.87
CA TRP A 284 -3.68 -2.71 1.15
C TRP A 284 -3.68 -1.44 2.00
N VAL A 285 -2.51 -1.11 2.57
CA VAL A 285 -2.36 0.14 3.35
C VAL A 285 -2.66 1.39 2.52
N VAL A 286 -2.32 1.38 1.22
CA VAL A 286 -2.69 2.48 0.29
C VAL A 286 -4.20 2.68 0.27
N GLY A 287 -4.96 1.61 0.23
CA GLY A 287 -6.42 1.68 0.22
C GLY A 287 -6.98 2.27 1.50
N HIS A 288 -6.48 1.84 2.66
CA HIS A 288 -6.87 2.40 3.94
C HIS A 288 -6.52 3.89 4.01
N SER A 289 -5.25 4.23 3.83
CA SER A 289 -4.78 5.60 3.99
C SER A 289 -5.32 6.53 2.88
N TYR A 290 -5.20 6.14 1.60
CA TYR A 290 -5.32 7.07 0.47
C TYR A 290 -6.46 6.78 -0.52
N ILE A 291 -7.22 5.67 -0.35
CA ILE A 291 -8.53 5.55 -1.01
C ILE A 291 -9.64 6.02 -0.06
N VAL A 292 -9.58 5.60 1.22
CA VAL A 292 -10.69 5.83 2.16
C VAL A 292 -10.45 7.04 3.05
N TYR A 293 -9.46 6.98 3.96
CA TYR A 293 -9.42 7.93 5.08
C TYR A 293 -8.87 9.31 4.69
N ALA A 294 -7.68 9.41 4.12
CA ALA A 294 -7.03 10.70 3.86
C ALA A 294 -7.85 11.65 2.98
N PRO A 295 -8.33 11.23 1.79
CA PRO A 295 -9.11 12.13 0.93
C PRO A 295 -10.41 12.56 1.58
N LEU A 296 -11.12 11.67 2.26
CA LEU A 296 -12.36 12.01 2.95
C LEU A 296 -12.11 12.92 4.17
N ILE A 297 -11.04 12.69 4.93
CA ILE A 297 -10.67 13.56 6.05
C ILE A 297 -10.35 14.98 5.56
N VAL A 298 -9.66 15.17 4.46
CA VAL A 298 -9.34 16.52 3.95
C VAL A 298 -10.53 17.19 3.24
N GLY A 299 -11.56 16.43 2.89
CA GLY A 299 -12.75 16.93 2.18
C GLY A 299 -12.63 16.91 0.65
N ALA A 300 -11.73 16.09 0.12
CA ALA A 300 -11.56 15.82 -1.30
C ALA A 300 -12.57 14.78 -1.80
N THR A 301 -12.66 14.61 -3.12
CA THR A 301 -13.37 13.51 -3.77
C THR A 301 -12.38 12.37 -4.01
N THR A 302 -12.72 11.14 -3.59
CA THR A 302 -11.91 9.95 -3.88
C THR A 302 -12.56 9.08 -4.95
N ILE A 303 -11.73 8.37 -5.74
CA ILE A 303 -12.20 7.43 -6.75
C ILE A 303 -11.94 6.00 -6.29
N LEU A 304 -12.99 5.19 -6.34
CA LEU A 304 -12.96 3.73 -6.14
C LEU A 304 -13.11 3.05 -7.50
N TYR A 305 -12.03 2.49 -7.99
CA TYR A 305 -11.96 1.89 -9.33
C TYR A 305 -11.97 0.37 -9.27
N GLU A 306 -13.00 -0.26 -9.83
CA GLU A 306 -13.10 -1.71 -9.97
C GLU A 306 -12.63 -2.13 -11.36
N GLY A 307 -11.32 -2.06 -11.61
CA GLY A 307 -10.70 -2.39 -12.88
C GLY A 307 -9.19 -2.64 -12.76
N LYS A 308 -8.53 -2.76 -13.89
CA LYS A 308 -7.08 -2.96 -14.00
C LYS A 308 -6.46 -1.84 -14.84
N PRO A 309 -5.16 -1.57 -14.72
CA PRO A 309 -4.48 -0.57 -15.55
C PRO A 309 -4.47 -0.92 -17.04
N VAL A 310 -4.59 -2.22 -17.37
CA VAL A 310 -4.70 -2.77 -18.72
C VAL A 310 -5.80 -3.82 -18.78
N GLY A 311 -6.42 -4.02 -19.95
CA GLY A 311 -7.46 -5.06 -20.14
C GLY A 311 -8.84 -4.70 -19.59
N THR A 312 -9.09 -3.43 -19.15
CA THR A 312 -10.41 -2.95 -18.72
C THR A 312 -10.78 -1.56 -19.29
N PRO A 313 -10.98 -1.40 -20.61
CA PRO A 313 -10.86 -2.43 -21.64
C PRO A 313 -9.43 -2.58 -22.22
N ASP A 314 -8.57 -1.56 -22.08
CA ASP A 314 -7.23 -1.47 -22.69
C ASP A 314 -6.26 -0.62 -21.85
N ALA A 315 -5.10 -0.27 -22.37
CA ALA A 315 -4.08 0.55 -21.70
C ALA A 315 -4.48 2.04 -21.53
N GLY A 316 -5.59 2.47 -22.11
CA GLY A 316 -6.17 3.81 -21.93
C GLY A 316 -7.07 3.93 -20.70
N ALA A 317 -7.32 2.83 -19.99
CA ALA A 317 -8.29 2.79 -18.89
C ALA A 317 -8.05 3.87 -17.82
N PHE A 318 -6.79 4.07 -17.41
CA PHE A 318 -6.43 5.08 -16.40
C PHE A 318 -6.63 6.51 -16.93
N TRP A 319 -6.29 6.76 -18.17
CA TRP A 319 -6.41 8.07 -18.79
C TRP A 319 -7.87 8.47 -19.00
N ARG A 320 -8.71 7.50 -19.34
CA ARG A 320 -10.18 7.69 -19.36
C ARG A 320 -10.72 8.15 -18.01
N VAL A 321 -10.29 7.52 -16.93
CA VAL A 321 -10.70 7.90 -15.56
C VAL A 321 -10.25 9.32 -15.23
N VAL A 322 -9.01 9.68 -15.60
CA VAL A 322 -8.48 11.03 -15.38
C VAL A 322 -9.33 12.08 -16.08
N GLU A 323 -9.59 11.91 -17.38
CA GLU A 323 -10.42 12.83 -18.16
C GLU A 323 -11.85 12.90 -17.63
N GLN A 324 -12.50 11.74 -17.47
CA GLN A 324 -13.93 11.64 -17.17
C GLN A 324 -14.29 12.22 -15.80
N HIS A 325 -13.41 12.05 -14.83
CA HIS A 325 -13.66 12.47 -13.45
C HIS A 325 -12.86 13.71 -13.05
N GLY A 326 -12.05 14.26 -13.94
CA GLY A 326 -11.26 15.46 -13.67
C GLY A 326 -10.22 15.28 -12.57
N VAL A 327 -9.48 14.16 -12.59
CA VAL A 327 -8.49 13.82 -11.55
C VAL A 327 -7.39 14.88 -11.47
N ASN A 328 -7.16 15.42 -10.27
CA ASN A 328 -6.10 16.39 -10.02
C ASN A 328 -4.76 15.73 -9.69
N SER A 329 -4.77 14.62 -8.98
CA SER A 329 -3.56 13.86 -8.68
C SER A 329 -3.86 12.36 -8.71
N LEU A 330 -3.00 11.61 -9.40
CA LEU A 330 -3.05 10.15 -9.51
C LEU A 330 -1.93 9.54 -8.67
N PHE A 331 -2.27 8.57 -7.85
CA PHE A 331 -1.32 7.73 -7.14
C PHE A 331 -1.49 6.27 -7.55
N THR A 332 -0.42 5.60 -7.99
CA THR A 332 -0.45 4.18 -8.32
C THR A 332 0.91 3.50 -8.06
N ALA A 333 1.06 2.25 -8.47
CA ALA A 333 2.33 1.53 -8.36
C ALA A 333 3.14 1.62 -9.66
N PRO A 334 4.48 1.61 -9.61
CA PRO A 334 5.34 1.50 -10.80
C PRO A 334 4.97 0.35 -11.72
N THR A 335 4.55 -0.80 -11.16
CA THR A 335 4.06 -1.96 -11.92
C THR A 335 2.87 -1.62 -12.82
N ALA A 336 1.93 -0.77 -12.37
CA ALA A 336 0.79 -0.36 -13.19
C ALA A 336 1.25 0.46 -14.41
N ILE A 337 2.17 1.40 -14.20
CA ILE A 337 2.74 2.22 -15.28
C ILE A 337 3.57 1.36 -16.25
N ARG A 338 4.36 0.39 -15.74
CA ARG A 338 5.07 -0.56 -16.60
C ARG A 338 4.14 -1.42 -17.44
N ALA A 339 3.01 -1.87 -16.87
CA ALA A 339 2.00 -2.62 -17.62
C ALA A 339 1.39 -1.77 -18.75
N ILE A 340 1.04 -0.51 -18.48
CA ILE A 340 0.54 0.45 -19.48
C ILE A 340 1.60 0.67 -20.55
N LYS A 341 2.84 1.01 -20.16
CA LYS A 341 3.97 1.22 -21.08
C LYS A 341 4.24 0.02 -21.98
N LYS A 342 4.10 -1.20 -21.46
CA LYS A 342 4.28 -2.43 -22.23
C LYS A 342 3.25 -2.55 -23.35
N GLU A 343 1.99 -2.23 -23.08
CA GLU A 343 0.90 -2.30 -24.05
C GLU A 343 0.84 -1.07 -24.97
N ASP A 344 1.26 0.11 -24.47
CA ASP A 344 1.27 1.37 -25.20
C ASP A 344 2.64 2.08 -25.08
N PRO A 345 3.71 1.54 -25.66
CA PRO A 345 5.06 2.10 -25.51
C PRO A 345 5.19 3.51 -26.12
N ASP A 346 4.40 3.82 -27.15
CA ASP A 346 4.37 5.14 -27.80
C ASP A 346 3.52 6.18 -27.05
N GLY A 347 2.68 5.76 -26.07
CA GLY A 347 1.76 6.64 -25.34
C GLY A 347 0.59 7.15 -26.19
N LYS A 348 0.11 6.36 -27.15
CA LYS A 348 -0.99 6.75 -28.04
C LYS A 348 -2.29 6.96 -27.29
N PHE A 349 -2.55 6.12 -26.29
CA PHE A 349 -3.74 6.27 -25.46
C PHE A 349 -3.68 7.53 -24.60
N VAL A 350 -2.52 7.88 -24.03
CA VAL A 350 -2.37 9.15 -23.27
C VAL A 350 -2.79 10.35 -24.13
N GLY A 351 -2.33 10.38 -25.39
CA GLY A 351 -2.66 11.46 -26.33
C GLY A 351 -4.12 11.48 -26.81
N SER A 352 -4.90 10.46 -26.45
CA SER A 352 -6.32 10.35 -26.86
C SER A 352 -7.30 10.91 -25.83
N PHE A 353 -6.81 11.29 -24.64
CA PHE A 353 -7.62 11.81 -23.53
C PHE A 353 -7.15 13.19 -23.08
N ASP A 354 -8.06 13.98 -22.52
CA ASP A 354 -7.73 15.27 -21.91
C ASP A 354 -7.11 15.08 -20.51
N MET A 355 -5.81 15.30 -20.42
CA MET A 355 -5.04 15.18 -19.17
C MET A 355 -4.87 16.53 -18.45
N SER A 356 -5.54 17.60 -18.88
CA SER A 356 -5.31 18.98 -18.40
C SER A 356 -5.60 19.20 -16.92
N THR A 357 -6.42 18.35 -16.30
CA THR A 357 -6.73 18.42 -14.86
C THR A 357 -5.66 17.75 -13.99
N LEU A 358 -4.88 16.82 -14.57
CA LEU A 358 -3.84 16.10 -13.83
C LEU A 358 -2.64 17.00 -13.54
N LYS A 359 -2.33 17.21 -12.27
CA LYS A 359 -1.20 18.03 -11.81
C LYS A 359 0.03 17.21 -11.49
N THR A 360 -0.15 15.98 -10.97
CA THR A 360 0.93 15.11 -10.47
C THR A 360 0.58 13.64 -10.60
N LEU A 361 1.63 12.82 -10.81
CA LEU A 361 1.58 11.36 -10.67
C LEU A 361 2.50 10.93 -9.53
N PHE A 362 1.94 10.30 -8.49
CA PHE A 362 2.70 9.70 -7.40
C PHE A 362 2.82 8.18 -7.58
N LEU A 363 3.99 7.63 -7.30
CA LEU A 363 4.29 6.21 -7.43
C LEU A 363 4.90 5.66 -6.14
N ALA A 364 4.45 4.48 -5.69
CA ALA A 364 5.00 3.79 -4.52
C ALA A 364 4.76 2.28 -4.56
N GLY A 365 5.38 1.56 -3.61
CA GLY A 365 5.20 0.12 -3.39
C GLY A 365 6.37 -0.72 -3.86
N GLU A 366 7.15 -0.22 -4.78
CA GLU A 366 8.42 -0.77 -5.26
C GLU A 366 9.27 0.36 -5.84
N ARG A 367 10.55 0.09 -6.09
CA ARG A 367 11.43 1.07 -6.66
C ARG A 367 10.95 1.49 -8.06
N LEU A 368 10.86 2.79 -8.27
CA LEU A 368 10.62 3.35 -9.60
C LEU A 368 11.93 3.37 -10.39
N ASP A 369 12.00 2.54 -11.43
CA ASP A 369 13.16 2.54 -12.31
C ASP A 369 13.20 3.79 -13.21
N PRO A 370 14.41 4.29 -13.57
CA PRO A 370 14.55 5.51 -14.37
C PRO A 370 13.87 5.42 -15.75
N ASP A 371 13.85 4.25 -16.40
CA ASP A 371 13.26 4.07 -17.72
C ASP A 371 11.72 4.23 -17.68
N THR A 372 11.07 3.72 -16.65
CA THR A 372 9.64 3.94 -16.41
C THR A 372 9.36 5.39 -16.03
N TRP A 373 10.21 6.00 -15.19
CA TRP A 373 10.09 7.40 -14.81
C TRP A 373 10.18 8.34 -16.04
N HIS A 374 11.17 8.15 -16.91
CA HIS A 374 11.33 8.94 -18.13
C HIS A 374 10.12 8.79 -19.06
N TRP A 375 9.66 7.56 -19.29
CA TRP A 375 8.48 7.32 -20.11
C TRP A 375 7.24 8.05 -19.56
N ALA A 376 6.97 7.93 -18.26
CA ALA A 376 5.80 8.56 -17.65
C ALA A 376 5.91 10.10 -17.71
N THR A 377 7.08 10.67 -17.43
CA THR A 377 7.33 12.12 -17.48
C THR A 377 7.15 12.66 -18.90
N ASP A 378 7.71 11.96 -19.91
CA ASP A 378 7.60 12.38 -21.31
C ASP A 378 6.18 12.32 -21.85
N LYS A 379 5.40 11.30 -21.43
CA LYS A 379 4.05 11.08 -21.97
C LYS A 379 2.98 11.89 -21.25
N LEU A 380 3.10 12.08 -19.94
CA LEU A 380 2.08 12.77 -19.14
C LEU A 380 2.36 14.28 -19.03
N ALA A 381 3.61 14.71 -19.21
CA ALA A 381 4.04 16.11 -19.05
C ALA A 381 3.69 16.73 -17.67
N VAL A 382 3.61 15.90 -16.63
CA VAL A 382 3.42 16.31 -15.23
C VAL A 382 4.56 15.78 -14.36
N PRO A 383 4.80 16.37 -13.18
CA PRO A 383 5.74 15.79 -12.21
C PRO A 383 5.39 14.35 -11.87
N VAL A 384 6.35 13.44 -12.04
CA VAL A 384 6.27 12.03 -11.66
C VAL A 384 7.12 11.85 -10.41
N ILE A 385 6.46 11.58 -9.29
CA ILE A 385 7.06 11.62 -7.95
C ILE A 385 7.07 10.20 -7.38
N ASP A 386 8.26 9.65 -7.18
CA ASP A 386 8.44 8.45 -6.38
C ASP A 386 8.34 8.80 -4.90
N HIS A 387 7.75 7.90 -4.09
CA HIS A 387 7.74 8.07 -2.65
C HIS A 387 7.80 6.72 -1.94
N TRP A 388 8.45 6.70 -0.78
CA TRP A 388 8.75 5.50 -0.03
C TRP A 388 8.04 5.47 1.30
N TRP A 389 7.34 4.36 1.56
CA TRP A 389 6.66 4.05 2.80
C TRP A 389 6.30 2.58 2.92
N GLN A 390 5.76 2.18 4.04
CA GLN A 390 5.46 0.79 4.37
C GLN A 390 4.05 0.66 4.97
N THR A 391 3.54 -0.56 5.04
CA THR A 391 2.30 -0.84 5.77
C THR A 391 2.42 -0.39 7.22
N GLU A 392 3.58 -0.58 7.81
CA GLU A 392 3.93 -0.22 9.17
C GLU A 392 3.86 1.30 9.40
N THR A 393 4.28 2.10 8.46
CA THR A 393 4.30 3.56 8.63
C THR A 393 2.98 4.22 8.26
N GLY A 394 2.19 3.65 7.35
CA GLY A 394 0.85 4.11 7.00
C GLY A 394 0.77 5.36 6.15
N TRP A 395 1.88 6.10 6.01
CA TRP A 395 2.05 7.29 5.18
C TRP A 395 3.54 7.47 4.82
N PRO A 396 3.90 8.35 3.84
CA PRO A 396 5.25 8.44 3.31
C PRO A 396 6.32 8.76 4.33
N ILE A 397 7.37 7.91 4.38
CA ILE A 397 8.61 8.17 5.10
C ILE A 397 9.42 9.22 4.32
N ALA A 398 9.50 9.06 3.00
CA ALA A 398 10.15 9.99 2.11
C ALA A 398 9.28 10.26 0.87
N ALA A 399 9.23 11.52 0.48
CA ALA A 399 8.50 12.01 -0.69
C ALA A 399 9.05 13.37 -1.13
N ASN A 400 8.60 13.87 -2.29
CA ASN A 400 8.70 15.28 -2.61
C ASN A 400 7.64 16.04 -1.80
N PRO A 401 7.99 17.06 -1.01
CA PRO A 401 7.02 17.85 -0.24
C PRO A 401 6.25 18.82 -1.15
N TYR A 402 5.57 18.29 -2.16
CA TYR A 402 5.04 19.02 -3.30
C TYR A 402 4.02 20.11 -2.90
N GLY A 403 3.19 19.82 -1.89
CA GLY A 403 2.23 20.79 -1.36
C GLY A 403 2.83 21.88 -0.46
N MET A 404 4.10 21.72 -0.02
CA MET A 404 4.80 22.73 0.78
C MET A 404 5.77 23.55 -0.10
N GLU A 405 6.72 22.85 -0.71
CA GLU A 405 7.81 23.42 -1.50
C GLU A 405 8.28 22.35 -2.50
N PRO A 406 7.81 22.39 -3.77
CA PRO A 406 8.25 21.43 -4.77
C PRO A 406 9.77 21.42 -4.93
N MET A 407 10.37 20.25 -4.77
CA MET A 407 11.82 20.07 -4.92
C MET A 407 12.17 19.46 -6.28
N PRO A 408 13.41 19.64 -6.78
CA PRO A 408 13.87 18.94 -7.97
C PRO A 408 13.70 17.43 -7.83
N ILE A 409 13.18 16.76 -8.85
CA ILE A 409 12.97 15.31 -8.85
C ILE A 409 14.22 14.65 -9.43
N LYS A 410 14.82 13.72 -8.68
CA LYS A 410 15.93 12.88 -9.14
C LYS A 410 15.38 11.48 -9.44
N PRO A 411 15.54 10.95 -10.69
CA PRO A 411 15.06 9.61 -11.03
C PRO A 411 15.60 8.52 -10.09
N GLY A 412 14.71 7.65 -9.59
CA GLY A 412 15.07 6.58 -8.66
C GLY A 412 15.20 7.00 -7.20
N SER A 413 14.88 8.27 -6.88
CA SER A 413 14.87 8.78 -5.50
C SER A 413 13.45 9.17 -5.07
N PRO A 414 12.98 8.76 -3.88
CA PRO A 414 11.76 9.28 -3.28
C PRO A 414 11.92 10.69 -2.71
N THR A 415 12.95 11.41 -3.08
CA THR A 415 13.31 12.78 -2.67
C THR A 415 13.85 12.81 -1.23
N VAL A 416 13.13 13.37 -0.27
CA VAL A 416 13.65 13.63 1.09
C VAL A 416 12.75 13.03 2.17
N ALA A 417 13.30 12.82 3.36
CA ALA A 417 12.52 12.37 4.52
C ALA A 417 11.44 13.38 4.88
N MET A 418 10.22 12.91 5.17
CA MET A 418 9.12 13.79 5.58
C MET A 418 9.26 14.24 7.03
N PRO A 419 8.72 15.40 7.40
CA PRO A 419 8.69 15.87 8.78
C PRO A 419 8.23 14.79 9.76
N GLY A 420 9.01 14.60 10.82
CA GLY A 420 8.81 13.56 11.83
C GLY A 420 9.64 12.29 11.60
N TYR A 421 10.19 12.05 10.42
CA TYR A 421 11.04 10.89 10.13
C TYR A 421 12.52 11.25 10.10
N ASP A 422 13.27 10.93 11.15
CA ASP A 422 14.74 11.04 11.18
C ASP A 422 15.37 9.77 10.57
N VAL A 423 15.47 9.75 9.24
CA VAL A 423 15.98 8.60 8.48
C VAL A 423 17.50 8.61 8.45
N ARG A 424 18.11 7.46 8.79
CA ARG A 424 19.57 7.24 8.78
C ARG A 424 19.91 5.96 8.03
N ALA A 425 21.05 5.97 7.34
CA ALA A 425 21.63 4.76 6.76
C ALA A 425 22.72 4.27 7.72
N LEU A 426 22.55 3.05 8.26
CA LEU A 426 23.42 2.48 9.30
C LEU A 426 24.21 1.28 8.78
N ASP A 427 25.45 1.13 9.26
CA ASP A 427 26.25 -0.08 9.07
C ASP A 427 25.78 -1.20 10.02
N ASP A 428 26.41 -2.38 9.92
CA ASP A 428 26.09 -3.55 10.75
C ASP A 428 26.38 -3.34 12.26
N GLN A 429 27.14 -2.31 12.63
CA GLN A 429 27.44 -1.92 14.00
C GLN A 429 26.50 -0.80 14.51
N GLY A 430 25.59 -0.32 13.68
CA GLY A 430 24.65 0.76 14.01
C GLY A 430 25.25 2.16 13.91
N HIS A 431 26.40 2.33 13.25
CA HIS A 431 26.96 3.65 12.98
C HIS A 431 26.42 4.20 11.67
N GLU A 432 26.15 5.50 11.65
CA GLU A 432 25.73 6.19 10.43
C GLU A 432 26.85 6.15 9.37
N VAL A 433 26.51 5.73 8.16
CA VAL A 433 27.45 5.70 7.04
C VAL A 433 27.55 7.06 6.35
N PRO A 434 28.71 7.38 5.72
CA PRO A 434 28.85 8.62 4.97
C PRO A 434 27.82 8.75 3.82
N PRO A 435 27.49 9.99 3.39
CA PRO A 435 26.64 10.23 2.23
C PRO A 435 27.07 9.42 1.00
N GLY A 436 26.11 8.86 0.27
CA GLY A 436 26.34 8.04 -0.91
C GLY A 436 26.74 6.58 -0.63
N LYS A 437 27.03 6.21 0.62
CA LYS A 437 27.32 4.83 1.00
C LYS A 437 26.02 4.11 1.41
N GLU A 438 25.83 2.89 0.92
CA GLU A 438 24.69 2.04 1.27
C GLU A 438 24.78 1.53 2.71
N GLY A 439 23.62 1.45 3.37
CA GLY A 439 23.42 0.89 4.69
C GLY A 439 21.95 0.53 4.92
N ALA A 440 21.65 -0.06 6.07
CA ALA A 440 20.29 -0.30 6.50
C ALA A 440 19.58 1.03 6.75
N LEU A 441 18.46 1.28 6.07
CA LEU A 441 17.65 2.47 6.30
C LEU A 441 16.86 2.29 7.60
N CYS A 442 17.16 3.11 8.59
CA CYS A 442 16.55 3.09 9.91
C CYS A 442 15.94 4.45 10.23
N ILE A 443 14.95 4.47 11.09
CA ILE A 443 14.29 5.70 11.53
C ILE A 443 14.53 5.86 13.03
N LYS A 444 15.13 6.99 13.43
CA LYS A 444 15.34 7.27 14.85
C LYS A 444 14.00 7.47 15.56
N LEU A 445 13.88 6.86 16.73
CA LEU A 445 12.68 6.96 17.56
C LEU A 445 12.57 8.33 18.27
N PRO A 446 11.34 8.82 18.54
CA PRO A 446 10.05 8.19 18.25
C PRO A 446 9.65 8.28 16.77
N LEU A 447 8.88 7.30 16.29
CA LEU A 447 8.21 7.42 14.99
C LEU A 447 7.12 8.51 15.05
N PRO A 448 6.83 9.22 13.95
CA PRO A 448 5.76 10.24 13.94
C PRO A 448 4.37 9.63 14.10
N PRO A 449 3.31 10.44 14.37
CA PRO A 449 1.95 9.96 14.43
C PRO A 449 1.51 9.31 13.11
N GLY A 450 0.52 8.41 13.18
CA GLY A 450 0.03 7.66 12.03
C GLY A 450 0.85 6.43 11.67
N THR A 451 1.96 6.17 12.35
CA THR A 451 2.74 4.91 12.26
C THR A 451 2.14 3.85 13.19
N LEU A 452 2.62 2.58 13.07
CA LEU A 452 2.19 1.53 13.98
C LEU A 452 2.62 1.82 15.42
N PRO A 453 1.73 1.80 16.41
CA PRO A 453 2.12 1.85 17.81
C PRO A 453 2.63 0.48 18.32
N THR A 454 2.15 -0.62 17.72
CA THR A 454 2.53 -2.01 18.02
C THR A 454 1.97 -2.98 16.98
N LEU A 455 2.22 -4.27 17.16
CA LEU A 455 1.52 -5.38 16.48
C LEU A 455 0.36 -5.90 17.33
N TRP A 456 -0.72 -6.31 16.68
CA TRP A 456 -1.93 -6.80 17.33
C TRP A 456 -1.67 -8.02 18.20
N GLN A 457 -1.81 -7.84 19.53
CA GLN A 457 -1.58 -8.88 20.55
C GLN A 457 -0.21 -9.58 20.44
N ASP A 458 0.84 -8.82 20.00
CA ASP A 458 2.16 -9.40 19.75
C ASP A 458 3.28 -8.35 19.96
N ASP A 459 3.30 -7.72 21.16
CA ASP A 459 4.24 -6.64 21.50
C ASP A 459 5.70 -7.14 21.48
N ASP A 460 5.96 -8.38 21.93
CA ASP A 460 7.29 -8.97 21.88
C ASP A 460 7.82 -9.09 20.45
N ARG A 461 6.94 -9.44 19.52
CA ARG A 461 7.29 -9.51 18.11
C ARG A 461 7.47 -8.12 17.48
N PHE A 462 6.76 -7.11 17.95
CA PHE A 462 7.01 -5.73 17.55
C PHE A 462 8.43 -5.31 17.92
N VAL A 463 8.83 -5.53 19.16
CA VAL A 463 10.19 -5.22 19.62
C VAL A 463 11.24 -5.99 18.84
N SER A 464 11.11 -7.33 18.78
CA SER A 464 12.12 -8.18 18.12
C SER A 464 12.24 -7.97 16.62
N ALA A 465 11.14 -7.64 15.94
CA ALA A 465 11.15 -7.46 14.48
C ALA A 465 11.64 -6.09 14.03
N TYR A 466 11.48 -5.05 14.86
CA TYR A 466 11.69 -3.67 14.40
C TYR A 466 12.63 -2.83 15.28
N LEU A 467 12.86 -3.18 16.54
CA LEU A 467 13.55 -2.31 17.50
C LEU A 467 14.81 -2.92 18.13
N GLU A 468 14.99 -4.24 18.03
CA GLU A 468 16.07 -4.95 18.73
C GLU A 468 17.42 -4.82 18.05
N GLN A 469 17.46 -4.68 16.70
CA GLN A 469 18.71 -4.73 15.94
C GLN A 469 19.58 -3.49 16.17
N PHE A 470 18.99 -2.30 16.23
CA PHE A 470 19.70 -1.04 16.44
C PHE A 470 19.03 -0.23 17.54
N ASP A 471 19.71 -0.05 18.67
CA ASP A 471 19.17 0.66 19.83
C ASP A 471 18.75 2.12 19.48
N GLY A 472 17.53 2.48 19.84
CA GLY A 472 16.96 3.80 19.55
C GLY A 472 16.46 4.01 18.10
N PHE A 473 16.45 2.95 17.27
CA PHE A 473 15.99 3.03 15.88
C PHE A 473 14.91 1.98 15.56
N TYR A 474 14.02 2.39 14.67
CA TYR A 474 13.10 1.49 13.98
C TYR A 474 13.78 0.97 12.70
N LEU A 475 13.84 -0.36 12.56
CA LEU A 475 14.37 -1.05 11.39
C LEU A 475 13.30 -1.14 10.29
N THR A 476 13.52 -0.47 9.17
CA THR A 476 12.57 -0.55 8.03
C THR A 476 12.67 -1.87 7.27
N GLY A 477 13.82 -2.55 7.36
CA GLY A 477 14.14 -3.71 6.55
C GLY A 477 14.44 -3.37 5.09
N ASP A 478 14.61 -2.10 4.77
CA ASP A 478 15.06 -1.62 3.47
C ASP A 478 16.53 -1.17 3.57
N GLU A 479 17.27 -1.31 2.46
CA GLU A 479 18.66 -0.86 2.31
C GLU A 479 18.72 0.28 1.30
N GLY A 480 19.60 1.23 1.52
CA GLY A 480 19.77 2.37 0.66
C GLY A 480 20.81 3.35 1.16
N HIS A 481 20.79 4.56 0.62
CA HIS A 481 21.72 5.62 1.02
C HIS A 481 21.03 6.99 0.97
N VAL A 482 21.68 7.96 1.60
CA VAL A 482 21.34 9.38 1.51
C VAL A 482 22.48 10.06 0.75
N ASP A 483 22.18 10.85 -0.28
CA ASP A 483 23.22 11.57 -1.02
C ASP A 483 23.66 12.88 -0.30
N GLU A 484 24.63 13.58 -0.88
CA GLU A 484 25.17 14.83 -0.32
C GLU A 484 24.13 15.97 -0.25
N ASP A 485 23.09 15.93 -1.06
CA ASP A 485 21.97 16.88 -1.06
C ASP A 485 20.84 16.48 -0.10
N GLY A 486 20.95 15.33 0.58
CA GLY A 486 19.94 14.79 1.51
C GLY A 486 18.84 13.97 0.83
N TYR A 487 19.01 13.63 -0.47
CA TYR A 487 18.06 12.77 -1.19
C TYR A 487 18.27 11.30 -0.79
N LEU A 488 17.17 10.62 -0.51
CA LEU A 488 17.15 9.20 -0.21
C LEU A 488 17.13 8.37 -1.51
N TYR A 489 17.76 7.20 -1.44
CA TYR A 489 17.69 6.16 -2.47
C TYR A 489 17.43 4.83 -1.79
N VAL A 490 16.27 4.24 -2.07
CA VAL A 490 15.90 2.92 -1.55
C VAL A 490 16.29 1.88 -2.59
N MET A 491 17.29 1.06 -2.28
CA MET A 491 17.90 0.14 -3.24
C MET A 491 17.29 -1.25 -3.22
N GLY A 492 16.61 -1.64 -2.15
CA GLY A 492 15.93 -2.93 -2.01
C GLY A 492 15.72 -3.32 -0.57
N ARG A 493 15.31 -4.58 -0.37
CA ARG A 493 15.17 -5.16 0.97
C ARG A 493 16.51 -5.64 1.49
N THR A 494 16.75 -5.52 2.80
CA THR A 494 17.96 -6.05 3.45
C THR A 494 18.08 -7.57 3.31
N ASP A 495 16.94 -8.29 3.20
CA ASP A 495 16.88 -9.73 3.00
C ASP A 495 17.02 -10.16 1.52
N ASP A 496 16.95 -9.23 0.57
CA ASP A 496 17.20 -9.44 -0.86
C ASP A 496 18.66 -9.11 -1.28
N VAL A 497 19.48 -8.59 -0.37
CA VAL A 497 20.91 -8.32 -0.61
C VAL A 497 21.66 -9.60 -0.91
N ILE A 498 22.53 -9.57 -1.92
CA ILE A 498 23.35 -10.71 -2.33
C ILE A 498 24.74 -10.59 -1.72
N ASN A 499 25.16 -11.58 -0.96
CA ASN A 499 26.50 -11.61 -0.37
C ASN A 499 27.48 -12.38 -1.26
N VAL A 500 28.21 -11.66 -2.12
CA VAL A 500 29.20 -12.24 -3.03
C VAL A 500 30.59 -12.13 -2.42
N ALA A 501 31.15 -13.24 -1.97
CA ALA A 501 32.50 -13.32 -1.39
C ALA A 501 32.73 -12.25 -0.27
N GLY A 502 31.73 -12.01 0.57
CA GLY A 502 31.80 -11.03 1.65
C GLY A 502 31.41 -9.59 1.26
N HIS A 503 31.09 -9.35 -0.01
CA HIS A 503 30.60 -8.06 -0.48
C HIS A 503 29.07 -8.07 -0.60
N ARG A 504 28.43 -7.11 0.05
CA ARG A 504 26.98 -6.90 -0.04
C ARG A 504 26.66 -6.16 -1.33
N LEU A 505 25.82 -6.73 -2.16
CA LEU A 505 25.42 -6.17 -3.45
C LEU A 505 23.90 -6.05 -3.51
N SER A 506 23.42 -4.85 -3.79
CA SER A 506 22.00 -4.60 -3.96
C SER A 506 21.49 -5.22 -5.26
N THR A 507 20.38 -5.96 -5.17
CA THR A 507 19.63 -6.44 -6.35
C THR A 507 19.14 -5.28 -7.19
N GLY A 508 18.67 -4.20 -6.55
CA GLY A 508 18.14 -3.00 -7.22
C GLY A 508 19.18 -2.27 -8.08
N THR A 509 20.46 -2.24 -7.64
CA THR A 509 21.54 -1.63 -8.44
C THR A 509 21.77 -2.41 -9.73
N MET A 510 21.80 -3.74 -9.67
CA MET A 510 21.93 -4.59 -10.85
C MET A 510 20.69 -4.51 -11.76
N GLU A 511 19.49 -4.53 -11.16
CA GLU A 511 18.22 -4.39 -11.89
C GLU A 511 18.14 -3.06 -12.64
N ALA A 512 18.64 -1.96 -12.08
CA ALA A 512 18.68 -0.66 -12.77
C ALA A 512 19.54 -0.70 -14.04
N VAL A 513 20.68 -1.37 -13.99
CA VAL A 513 21.57 -1.55 -15.17
C VAL A 513 20.90 -2.43 -16.23
N ILE A 514 20.26 -3.52 -15.80
CA ILE A 514 19.57 -4.47 -16.70
C ILE A 514 18.35 -3.80 -17.36
N ALA A 515 17.55 -3.08 -16.59
CA ALA A 515 16.34 -2.39 -17.05
C ALA A 515 16.64 -1.27 -18.07
N ALA A 516 17.84 -0.68 -18.04
CA ALA A 516 18.26 0.33 -19.00
C ALA A 516 18.44 -0.23 -20.43
N HIS A 517 18.47 -1.55 -20.61
CA HIS A 517 18.63 -2.15 -21.93
C HIS A 517 17.35 -2.01 -22.76
N PRO A 518 17.42 -1.53 -24.03
CA PRO A 518 16.24 -1.19 -24.85
C PRO A 518 15.25 -2.34 -25.06
N ALA A 519 15.71 -3.60 -25.05
CA ALA A 519 14.86 -4.78 -25.26
C ALA A 519 14.17 -5.27 -23.98
N VAL A 520 14.58 -4.81 -22.78
CA VAL A 520 14.05 -5.28 -21.50
C VAL A 520 12.81 -4.50 -21.11
N ALA A 521 11.72 -5.21 -20.83
CA ALA A 521 10.48 -4.64 -20.29
C ALA A 521 10.46 -4.67 -18.76
N GLU A 522 10.90 -5.81 -18.19
CA GLU A 522 10.96 -6.04 -16.75
C GLU A 522 12.18 -6.90 -16.42
N CYS A 523 12.72 -6.75 -15.22
CA CYS A 523 13.78 -7.61 -14.73
C CYS A 523 13.69 -7.88 -13.24
N ALA A 524 14.34 -8.94 -12.80
CA ALA A 524 14.59 -9.25 -11.40
C ALA A 524 15.97 -9.88 -11.25
N VAL A 525 16.64 -9.59 -10.13
CA VAL A 525 17.88 -10.25 -9.76
C VAL A 525 17.68 -10.94 -8.42
N ILE A 526 18.16 -12.18 -8.30
CA ILE A 526 18.17 -12.96 -7.06
C ILE A 526 19.57 -13.45 -6.75
N GLY A 527 19.89 -13.61 -5.47
CA GLY A 527 21.09 -14.33 -5.04
C GLY A 527 20.83 -15.83 -5.03
N VAL A 528 21.65 -16.60 -5.72
CA VAL A 528 21.65 -18.07 -5.66
C VAL A 528 22.90 -18.57 -4.97
N ASN A 529 22.83 -19.73 -4.32
CA ASN A 529 23.96 -20.29 -3.61
C ASN A 529 25.11 -20.66 -4.58
N ASP A 530 26.35 -20.36 -4.15
CA ASP A 530 27.60 -20.69 -4.86
C ASP A 530 28.60 -21.23 -3.84
N ASP A 531 29.20 -22.39 -4.11
CA ASP A 531 30.09 -23.10 -3.18
C ASP A 531 31.38 -22.33 -2.85
N VAL A 532 31.78 -21.38 -3.73
CA VAL A 532 33.04 -20.62 -3.55
C VAL A 532 32.79 -19.22 -3.03
N LYS A 533 31.70 -18.57 -3.48
CA LYS A 533 31.44 -17.15 -3.19
C LYS A 533 30.33 -16.93 -2.18
N GLY A 534 29.74 -17.99 -1.65
CA GLY A 534 28.56 -17.96 -0.80
C GLY A 534 27.28 -17.74 -1.61
N GLN A 535 27.19 -16.60 -2.31
CA GLN A 535 26.10 -16.33 -3.26
C GLN A 535 26.65 -15.69 -4.53
N VAL A 536 25.90 -15.87 -5.63
CA VAL A 536 26.10 -15.14 -6.89
C VAL A 536 24.75 -14.65 -7.42
N PRO A 537 24.71 -13.48 -8.10
CA PRO A 537 23.50 -13.00 -8.70
C PRO A 537 23.11 -13.80 -9.96
N ARG A 538 21.82 -14.05 -10.11
CA ARG A 538 21.18 -14.55 -11.33
C ARG A 538 20.08 -13.60 -11.75
N GLY A 539 20.12 -13.15 -13.00
CA GLY A 539 19.17 -12.21 -13.57
C GLY A 539 18.02 -12.93 -14.30
N PHE A 540 16.86 -12.29 -14.29
CA PHE A 540 15.68 -12.72 -15.06
C PHE A 540 15.13 -11.51 -15.80
N VAL A 541 14.82 -11.65 -17.08
CA VAL A 541 14.32 -10.55 -17.90
C VAL A 541 13.09 -10.96 -18.69
N VAL A 542 12.14 -10.03 -18.79
CA VAL A 542 10.98 -10.10 -19.69
C VAL A 542 11.23 -9.11 -20.81
N LEU A 543 11.07 -9.56 -22.06
CA LEU A 543 11.31 -8.71 -23.23
C LEU A 543 10.11 -7.79 -23.51
N LYS A 544 10.39 -6.63 -24.11
CA LYS A 544 9.35 -5.77 -24.69
C LYS A 544 8.64 -6.49 -25.83
N ALA A 545 7.36 -6.20 -26.00
CA ALA A 545 6.58 -6.76 -27.11
C ALA A 545 7.22 -6.38 -28.46
N GLY A 546 7.42 -7.40 -29.32
CA GLY A 546 8.03 -7.20 -30.63
C GLY A 546 9.54 -7.01 -30.63
N ALA A 547 10.24 -7.16 -29.51
CA ALA A 547 11.70 -7.11 -29.48
C ALA A 547 12.29 -8.27 -30.28
N ALA A 548 12.90 -7.99 -31.43
CA ALA A 548 13.61 -8.95 -32.27
C ALA A 548 15.10 -8.94 -31.90
N ILE A 549 15.45 -9.62 -30.80
CA ILE A 549 16.84 -9.75 -30.35
C ILE A 549 17.20 -11.22 -30.15
N ASP A 550 18.41 -11.59 -30.54
CA ASP A 550 18.98 -12.87 -30.19
C ASP A 550 19.20 -12.97 -28.68
N THR A 551 18.67 -14.00 -28.05
CA THR A 551 18.67 -14.14 -26.58
C THR A 551 20.08 -14.35 -26.02
N ASP A 552 20.98 -15.01 -26.74
CA ASP A 552 22.34 -15.24 -26.27
C ASP A 552 23.16 -13.95 -26.34
N ARG A 553 22.97 -13.18 -27.41
CA ARG A 553 23.55 -11.84 -27.55
C ARG A 553 23.04 -10.90 -26.44
N LEU A 554 21.74 -10.92 -26.16
CA LEU A 554 21.17 -10.13 -25.07
C LEU A 554 21.81 -10.47 -23.73
N ARG A 555 21.95 -11.76 -23.41
CA ARG A 555 22.60 -12.22 -22.17
C ARG A 555 24.02 -11.67 -22.06
N GLU A 556 24.81 -11.78 -23.11
CA GLU A 556 26.18 -11.24 -23.14
C GLU A 556 26.22 -9.72 -22.94
N GLU A 557 25.32 -8.98 -23.58
CA GLU A 557 25.22 -7.53 -23.44
C GLU A 557 24.86 -7.13 -22.01
N LEU A 558 23.89 -7.78 -21.37
CA LEU A 558 23.46 -7.51 -20.00
C LEU A 558 24.56 -7.82 -18.97
N VAL A 559 25.20 -9.00 -19.09
CA VAL A 559 26.32 -9.40 -18.22
C VAL A 559 27.47 -8.40 -18.34
N ARG A 560 27.80 -7.99 -19.56
CA ARG A 560 28.84 -7.00 -19.81
C ARG A 560 28.48 -5.65 -19.22
N SER A 561 27.26 -5.15 -19.40
CA SER A 561 26.80 -3.88 -18.84
C SER A 561 26.87 -3.84 -17.31
N VAL A 562 26.44 -4.91 -16.64
CA VAL A 562 26.57 -5.02 -15.18
C VAL A 562 28.04 -5.03 -14.75
N ARG A 563 28.90 -5.75 -15.47
CA ARG A 563 30.33 -5.79 -15.18
C ARG A 563 31.03 -4.44 -15.40
N GLU A 564 30.64 -3.69 -16.41
CA GLU A 564 31.22 -2.37 -16.72
C GLU A 564 30.75 -1.28 -15.73
N GLN A 565 29.48 -1.30 -15.33
CA GLN A 565 28.91 -0.24 -14.49
C GLN A 565 29.03 -0.52 -12.99
N ILE A 566 28.98 -1.77 -12.56
CA ILE A 566 29.05 -2.14 -11.13
C ILE A 566 30.42 -2.73 -10.79
N GLY A 567 31.08 -3.36 -11.75
CA GLY A 567 32.37 -4.02 -11.60
C GLY A 567 32.29 -5.55 -11.61
N ALA A 568 33.45 -6.17 -11.81
CA ALA A 568 33.57 -7.65 -11.87
C ALA A 568 33.15 -8.36 -10.56
N ILE A 569 33.08 -7.61 -9.47
CA ILE A 569 32.65 -8.07 -8.14
C ILE A 569 31.17 -8.51 -8.15
N ALA A 570 30.32 -7.90 -8.97
CA ALA A 570 28.91 -8.25 -9.11
C ALA A 570 28.71 -9.72 -9.48
N SER A 571 29.68 -10.31 -10.22
CA SER A 571 29.68 -11.75 -10.57
C SER A 571 28.42 -12.25 -11.26
N LEU A 572 27.62 -11.37 -11.88
CA LEU A 572 26.48 -11.77 -12.69
C LEU A 572 27.00 -12.57 -13.89
N ARG A 573 26.57 -13.82 -14.03
CA ARG A 573 27.00 -14.72 -15.12
C ARG A 573 25.83 -15.23 -15.93
N GLU A 574 24.67 -15.35 -15.31
CA GLU A 574 23.47 -15.94 -15.90
C GLU A 574 22.33 -14.93 -15.92
N VAL A 575 21.69 -14.81 -17.07
CA VAL A 575 20.48 -14.02 -17.25
C VAL A 575 19.50 -14.87 -18.07
N ASP A 576 18.33 -15.17 -17.51
CA ASP A 576 17.29 -15.95 -18.14
C ASP A 576 16.22 -15.04 -18.75
N VAL A 577 15.84 -15.34 -19.99
CA VAL A 577 14.69 -14.69 -20.62
C VAL A 577 13.44 -15.50 -20.28
N VAL A 578 12.48 -14.87 -19.61
CA VAL A 578 11.25 -15.50 -19.13
C VAL A 578 10.01 -14.77 -19.66
N PRO A 579 8.89 -15.46 -19.82
CA PRO A 579 7.66 -14.85 -20.35
C PRO A 579 7.04 -13.84 -19.35
N ALA A 580 7.20 -14.09 -18.05
CA ALA A 580 6.73 -13.21 -16.97
C ALA A 580 7.53 -13.47 -15.69
N LEU A 581 7.58 -12.48 -14.79
CA LEU A 581 8.14 -12.62 -13.44
C LEU A 581 7.04 -13.02 -12.45
N PRO A 582 7.32 -13.93 -11.48
CA PRO A 582 6.35 -14.24 -10.44
C PRO A 582 6.16 -13.03 -9.52
N LYS A 583 4.93 -12.58 -9.44
CA LYS A 583 4.53 -11.41 -8.66
C LYS A 583 3.38 -11.73 -7.73
N THR A 584 3.29 -10.96 -6.67
CA THR A 584 2.05 -10.89 -5.90
C THR A 584 0.98 -10.16 -6.71
N ARG A 585 -0.28 -10.29 -6.32
CA ARG A 585 -1.39 -9.53 -6.91
C ARG A 585 -1.27 -8.01 -6.75
N SER A 586 -0.41 -7.55 -5.84
CA SER A 586 -0.02 -6.15 -5.71
C SER A 586 1.15 -5.74 -6.61
N GLY A 587 1.65 -6.65 -7.46
CA GLY A 587 2.74 -6.42 -8.39
C GLY A 587 4.15 -6.67 -7.83
N LYS A 588 4.29 -6.96 -6.53
CA LYS A 588 5.61 -7.18 -5.90
C LYS A 588 6.23 -8.49 -6.38
N ILE A 589 7.48 -8.44 -6.85
CA ILE A 589 8.24 -9.61 -7.29
C ILE A 589 8.53 -10.55 -6.12
N LEU A 590 8.28 -11.85 -6.32
CA LEU A 590 8.45 -12.90 -5.32
C LEU A 590 9.86 -13.50 -5.36
N ARG A 591 10.91 -12.70 -5.05
CA ARG A 591 12.33 -13.11 -5.16
C ARG A 591 12.65 -14.34 -4.33
N ARG A 592 12.11 -14.46 -3.11
CA ARG A 592 12.28 -15.66 -2.27
C ARG A 592 11.76 -16.92 -2.96
N THR A 593 10.58 -16.85 -3.55
CA THR A 593 9.98 -17.97 -4.30
C THR A 593 10.78 -18.28 -5.56
N MET A 594 11.26 -17.25 -6.29
CA MET A 594 12.15 -17.44 -7.43
C MET A 594 13.43 -18.18 -7.02
N ARG A 595 14.07 -17.77 -5.93
CA ARG A 595 15.27 -18.42 -5.39
C ARG A 595 15.00 -19.89 -5.05
N ALA A 596 13.91 -20.17 -4.35
CA ALA A 596 13.55 -21.54 -3.97
C ALA A 596 13.34 -22.44 -5.21
N VAL A 597 12.66 -21.92 -6.24
CA VAL A 597 12.42 -22.64 -7.50
C VAL A 597 13.72 -22.93 -8.23
N VAL A 598 14.60 -21.95 -8.35
CA VAL A 598 15.90 -22.07 -9.05
C VAL A 598 16.86 -23.02 -8.33
N GLU A 599 16.86 -23.00 -7.00
CA GLU A 599 17.67 -23.90 -6.17
C GLU A 599 17.03 -25.28 -5.97
N GLY A 600 15.88 -25.55 -6.59
CA GLY A 600 15.19 -26.84 -6.48
C GLY A 600 14.67 -27.14 -5.07
N ARG A 601 14.48 -26.12 -4.23
CA ARG A 601 13.94 -26.28 -2.88
C ARG A 601 12.41 -26.44 -2.91
N ASP A 602 11.92 -27.36 -2.09
CA ASP A 602 10.49 -27.57 -1.93
C ASP A 602 9.93 -26.56 -0.90
N GLU A 603 9.57 -25.37 -1.38
CA GLU A 603 8.86 -24.37 -0.58
C GLU A 603 7.41 -24.23 -1.07
N PRO A 604 6.44 -24.02 -0.16
CA PRO A 604 5.05 -23.83 -0.55
C PRO A 604 4.92 -22.54 -1.39
N VAL A 605 4.19 -22.65 -2.49
CA VAL A 605 3.88 -21.49 -3.35
C VAL A 605 3.07 -20.48 -2.54
N PRO A 606 3.50 -19.20 -2.48
CA PRO A 606 2.76 -18.19 -1.75
C PRO A 606 1.34 -18.03 -2.32
N SER A 607 0.34 -18.05 -1.45
CA SER A 607 -1.06 -17.83 -1.83
C SER A 607 -1.34 -16.43 -2.40
N THR A 608 -0.40 -15.50 -2.20
CA THR A 608 -0.43 -14.13 -2.72
C THR A 608 0.02 -14.02 -4.17
N ILE A 609 0.54 -15.10 -4.77
CA ILE A 609 0.99 -15.09 -6.16
C ILE A 609 -0.19 -14.82 -7.11
N GLU A 610 0.04 -13.97 -8.10
CA GLU A 610 -0.98 -13.62 -9.10
C GLU A 610 -1.27 -14.79 -10.03
N ASP A 611 -0.22 -15.39 -10.61
CA ASP A 611 -0.29 -16.55 -11.49
C ASP A 611 0.79 -17.58 -11.11
N PRO A 612 0.39 -18.70 -10.48
CA PRO A 612 1.34 -19.77 -10.15
C PRO A 612 1.97 -20.46 -11.35
N SER A 613 1.35 -20.40 -12.55
CA SER A 613 1.87 -21.07 -13.75
C SER A 613 3.22 -20.50 -14.21
N VAL A 614 3.49 -19.24 -13.87
CA VAL A 614 4.77 -18.55 -14.16
C VAL A 614 5.97 -19.27 -13.54
N LEU A 615 5.79 -19.94 -12.39
CA LEU A 615 6.86 -20.69 -11.73
C LEU A 615 7.36 -21.89 -12.55
N THR A 616 6.50 -22.44 -13.42
CA THR A 616 6.89 -23.56 -14.30
C THR A 616 7.93 -23.12 -15.32
N ALA A 617 7.80 -21.89 -15.84
CA ALA A 617 8.75 -21.34 -16.80
C ALA A 617 10.15 -21.09 -16.18
N LEU A 618 10.21 -20.77 -14.88
CA LEU A 618 11.46 -20.63 -14.16
C LEU A 618 12.20 -21.97 -13.95
N ARG A 619 11.46 -23.09 -13.83
CA ARG A 619 12.04 -24.44 -13.69
C ARG A 619 12.64 -24.97 -14.99
N SER A 620 12.06 -24.60 -16.13
CA SER A 620 12.48 -25.12 -17.45
C SER A 620 13.67 -24.36 -18.05
N GLY A 621 14.10 -23.25 -17.47
CA GLY A 621 15.30 -22.50 -17.83
C GLY A 621 16.51 -22.80 -16.93
N ALA A 622 16.38 -23.76 -16.01
CA ALA A 622 17.44 -24.21 -15.09
C ALA A 622 18.14 -25.45 -15.66
#